data_dbcf2db3b0bbdd2b46e3db2c9fb65cc4
#
_entry.id   dbcf2db3b0bbdd2b46e3db2c9fb65cc4
#
_cell.length_a   1.000
_cell.length_b   1.000
_cell.length_c   1.000
_cell.angle_alpha   90.00
_cell.angle_beta   90.00
_cell.angle_gamma   90.00
#
_symmetry.space_group_name_H-M   'P 1'
#
loop_
_entity.id
_entity.type
_entity.pdbx_description
1 polymer ?
#
loop_
_entity_poly.entity_id
_entity_poly.type
_entity_poly.pdbx_seq_one_letter_code
_entity_poly.pdbx_strand_id
1 'polypeptide(L)'
;MRYIFGACALMWAVTVTATPMTTAEKPLTLGTAIALVLENNPQLQAADFDAKAAAARIRQQSQKTPWQLGITFDNFAGSGESSGIDGLEAVITLGRVLELGDKPSLRGEVAQHDAGLLRHEQDAQRLDLLAETATRYITAARVEAERELAKQQLT
;
A
#
# COMPACT_ATOMS: atom_id res chain seq x y z
N MET A 1 -49.37 -44.55 30.24
CA MET A 1 -49.18 -43.18 30.71
C MET A 1 -48.58 -42.37 29.59
N ARG A 2 -49.36 -41.46 28.98
CA ARG A 2 -49.07 -40.73 27.76
C ARG A 2 -48.72 -39.31 28.20
N TYR A 3 -47.51 -38.83 27.92
CA TYR A 3 -47.12 -37.41 28.05
C TYR A 3 -46.93 -36.80 26.67
N ILE A 4 -47.83 -35.91 26.33
CA ILE A 4 -47.83 -35.07 25.16
C ILE A 4 -47.05 -33.82 25.53
N PHE A 5 -45.90 -33.58 24.90
CA PHE A 5 -45.17 -32.29 24.98
C PHE A 5 -45.49 -31.45 23.74
N GLY A 6 -46.28 -30.40 23.98
CA GLY A 6 -46.56 -29.37 22.98
C GLY A 6 -45.37 -28.43 22.85
N ALA A 7 -44.77 -28.37 21.68
CA ALA A 7 -43.76 -27.36 21.35
C ALA A 7 -44.45 -26.10 20.81
N CYS A 8 -44.41 -25.03 21.59
CA CYS A 8 -44.89 -23.70 21.23
C CYS A 8 -43.76 -22.96 20.50
N ALA A 9 -43.81 -22.88 19.15
CA ALA A 9 -42.89 -22.13 18.34
C ALA A 9 -43.30 -20.64 18.33
N LEU A 10 -42.60 -19.81 19.06
CA LEU A 10 -42.71 -18.35 19.02
C LEU A 10 -41.95 -17.83 17.79
N MET A 11 -42.68 -17.51 16.72
CA MET A 11 -42.18 -16.76 15.56
C MET A 11 -42.02 -15.26 15.94
N TRP A 12 -40.76 -14.82 16.09
CA TRP A 12 -40.45 -13.42 16.17
C TRP A 12 -40.42 -12.84 14.76
N ALA A 13 -41.43 -12.04 14.41
CA ALA A 13 -41.43 -11.22 13.18
C ALA A 13 -40.56 -9.99 13.40
N VAL A 14 -39.36 -9.99 12.82
CA VAL A 14 -38.50 -8.82 12.74
C VAL A 14 -39.02 -7.91 11.63
N THR A 15 -39.75 -6.86 11.98
CA THR A 15 -40.12 -5.79 11.05
C THR A 15 -38.92 -4.90 10.78
N VAL A 16 -38.27 -5.08 9.62
CA VAL A 16 -37.25 -4.17 9.12
C VAL A 16 -37.96 -2.92 8.60
N THR A 17 -37.94 -1.87 9.40
CA THR A 17 -38.35 -0.52 8.97
C THR A 17 -37.23 0.09 8.16
N ALA A 18 -37.35 0.08 6.83
CA ALA A 18 -36.50 0.85 5.93
C ALA A 18 -36.83 2.34 6.10
N THR A 19 -36.02 3.06 6.85
CA THR A 19 -36.04 4.52 6.87
C THR A 19 -35.53 5.04 5.53
N PRO A 20 -36.32 5.82 4.76
CA PRO A 20 -35.78 6.47 3.57
C PRO A 20 -34.76 7.51 4.01
N MET A 21 -33.49 7.24 3.75
CA MET A 21 -32.41 8.19 3.92
C MET A 21 -32.50 9.23 2.80
N THR A 22 -33.37 10.22 2.97
CA THR A 22 -33.37 11.42 2.11
C THR A 22 -32.20 12.28 2.55
N THR A 23 -30.99 11.89 2.12
CA THR A 23 -29.84 12.80 2.14
C THR A 23 -30.13 13.84 1.05
N ALA A 24 -30.43 15.08 1.46
CA ALA A 24 -30.41 16.21 0.53
C ALA A 24 -28.96 16.30 0.01
N GLU A 25 -28.72 15.71 -1.16
CA GLU A 25 -27.42 15.73 -1.81
C GLU A 25 -27.10 17.19 -2.13
N LYS A 26 -26.18 17.76 -1.35
CA LYS A 26 -25.60 19.05 -1.66
C LYS A 26 -24.97 18.95 -3.07
N PRO A 27 -25.30 19.88 -3.99
CA PRO A 27 -24.81 19.78 -5.36
C PRO A 27 -23.27 19.67 -5.35
N LEU A 28 -22.76 18.68 -6.05
CA LEU A 28 -21.33 18.45 -6.18
C LEU A 28 -20.71 19.63 -6.94
N THR A 29 -19.83 20.37 -6.29
CA THR A 29 -19.04 21.43 -6.94
C THR A 29 -17.71 20.88 -7.40
N LEU A 30 -17.04 21.55 -8.37
CA LEU A 30 -15.70 21.17 -8.82
C LEU A 30 -14.71 21.14 -7.64
N GLY A 31 -14.77 22.13 -6.75
CA GLY A 31 -13.92 22.17 -5.57
C GLY A 31 -14.14 20.99 -4.63
N THR A 32 -15.40 20.60 -4.41
CA THR A 32 -15.71 19.41 -3.59
C THR A 32 -15.26 18.12 -4.28
N ALA A 33 -15.42 18.01 -5.59
CA ALA A 33 -14.95 16.85 -6.35
C ALA A 33 -13.42 16.69 -6.25
N ILE A 34 -12.69 17.78 -6.42
CA ILE A 34 -11.24 17.82 -6.25
C ILE A 34 -10.84 17.41 -4.83
N ALA A 35 -11.48 17.97 -3.80
CA ALA A 35 -11.18 17.63 -2.41
C ALA A 35 -11.39 16.14 -2.12
N LEU A 36 -12.50 15.57 -2.59
CA LEU A 36 -12.79 14.14 -2.43
C LEU A 36 -11.77 13.25 -3.14
N VAL A 37 -11.31 13.63 -4.33
CA VAL A 37 -10.29 12.89 -5.06
C VAL A 37 -8.94 12.95 -4.34
N LEU A 38 -8.53 14.13 -3.86
CA LEU A 38 -7.28 14.27 -3.12
C LEU A 38 -7.27 13.47 -1.81
N GLU A 39 -8.41 13.34 -1.16
CA GLU A 39 -8.53 12.62 0.11
C GLU A 39 -8.64 11.10 -0.08
N ASN A 40 -9.37 10.65 -1.10
CA ASN A 40 -9.77 9.25 -1.20
C ASN A 40 -9.10 8.49 -2.36
N ASN A 41 -8.25 9.14 -3.17
CA ASN A 41 -7.65 8.48 -4.32
C ASN A 41 -6.56 7.47 -3.88
N PRO A 42 -6.70 6.17 -4.23
CA PRO A 42 -5.73 5.15 -3.84
C PRO A 42 -4.32 5.38 -4.39
N GLN A 43 -4.18 6.04 -5.55
CA GLN A 43 -2.87 6.33 -6.14
C GLN A 43 -2.10 7.34 -5.30
N LEU A 44 -2.79 8.37 -4.76
CA LEU A 44 -2.16 9.36 -3.87
C LEU A 44 -1.81 8.74 -2.51
N GLN A 45 -2.63 7.81 -2.01
CA GLN A 45 -2.30 7.07 -0.79
C GLN A 45 -1.10 6.15 -0.99
N ALA A 46 -0.97 5.51 -2.17
CA ALA A 46 0.19 4.70 -2.53
C ALA A 46 1.48 5.53 -2.59
N ALA A 47 1.42 6.77 -3.08
CA ALA A 47 2.56 7.68 -3.15
C ALA A 47 3.21 7.94 -1.77
N ASP A 48 2.43 7.97 -0.69
CA ASP A 48 2.95 8.10 0.67
C ASP A 48 3.80 6.89 1.09
N PHE A 49 3.42 5.68 0.67
CA PHE A 49 4.20 4.48 0.93
C PHE A 49 5.48 4.45 0.10
N ASP A 50 5.43 4.91 -1.14
CA ASP A 50 6.61 5.03 -2.00
C ASP A 50 7.61 6.03 -1.44
N ALA A 51 7.16 7.17 -0.92
CA ALA A 51 8.00 8.14 -0.23
C ALA A 51 8.68 7.54 1.01
N LYS A 52 7.96 6.75 1.82
CA LYS A 52 8.51 6.04 2.97
C LYS A 52 9.53 4.97 2.54
N ALA A 53 9.26 4.25 1.46
CA ALA A 53 10.16 3.26 0.89
C ALA A 53 11.45 3.92 0.37
N ALA A 54 11.35 5.06 -0.32
CA ALA A 54 12.50 5.84 -0.77
C ALA A 54 13.37 6.31 0.42
N ALA A 55 12.76 6.83 1.48
CA ALA A 55 13.48 7.20 2.71
C ALA A 55 14.18 6.01 3.39
N ALA A 56 13.59 4.82 3.34
CA ALA A 56 14.22 3.59 3.83
C ALA A 56 15.39 3.16 2.95
N ARG A 57 15.28 3.29 1.61
CA ARG A 57 16.37 3.01 0.66
C ARG A 57 17.57 3.92 0.88
N ILE A 58 17.37 5.22 1.13
CA ILE A 58 18.48 6.14 1.46
C ILE A 58 19.26 5.61 2.66
N ARG A 59 18.58 5.22 3.73
CA ARG A 59 19.22 4.65 4.92
C ARG A 59 19.95 3.35 4.62
N GLN A 60 19.35 2.46 3.84
CA GLN A 60 19.93 1.18 3.44
C GLN A 60 21.20 1.37 2.60
N GLN A 61 21.16 2.25 1.60
CA GLN A 61 22.28 2.51 0.70
C GLN A 61 23.45 3.21 1.38
N SER A 62 23.18 4.02 2.40
CA SER A 62 24.22 4.71 3.20
C SER A 62 24.91 3.79 4.23
N GLN A 63 24.39 2.57 4.43
CA GLN A 63 24.98 1.66 5.41
C GLN A 63 26.31 1.09 4.93
N LYS A 64 27.25 0.98 5.88
CA LYS A 64 28.48 0.23 5.67
C LYS A 64 28.18 -1.26 5.69
N THR A 65 28.98 -2.04 4.94
CA THR A 65 28.83 -3.50 4.91
C THR A 65 28.89 -4.08 6.35
N PRO A 66 27.91 -4.89 6.74
CA PRO A 66 27.84 -5.46 8.08
C PRO A 66 28.93 -6.52 8.30
N TRP A 67 29.17 -6.84 9.56
CA TRP A 67 29.94 -8.00 9.93
C TRP A 67 29.17 -9.28 9.58
N GLN A 68 29.89 -10.26 9.06
CA GLN A 68 29.37 -11.58 8.74
C GLN A 68 30.02 -12.58 9.71
N LEU A 69 29.15 -13.32 10.43
CA LEU A 69 29.56 -14.45 11.25
C LEU A 69 29.09 -15.73 10.55
N GLY A 70 30.02 -16.58 10.16
CA GLY A 70 29.75 -17.89 9.59
C GLY A 70 30.15 -18.98 10.61
N ILE A 71 29.34 -20.03 10.69
CA ILE A 71 29.66 -21.25 11.44
C ILE A 71 29.44 -22.41 10.47
N THR A 72 30.51 -23.17 10.21
CA THR A 72 30.45 -24.34 9.33
C THR A 72 30.83 -25.57 10.16
N PHE A 73 30.05 -26.63 9.98
CA PHE A 73 30.32 -27.93 10.58
C PHE A 73 30.60 -28.91 9.46
N ASP A 74 31.80 -29.48 9.47
CA ASP A 74 32.23 -30.46 8.49
C ASP A 74 32.45 -31.82 9.17
N ASN A 75 32.39 -32.92 8.39
CA ASN A 75 32.66 -34.27 8.82
C ASN A 75 31.75 -34.83 9.95
N PHE A 76 30.56 -34.26 10.15
CA PHE A 76 29.66 -34.69 11.24
C PHE A 76 28.93 -36.02 10.98
N ALA A 77 28.92 -36.51 9.72
CA ALA A 77 28.24 -37.75 9.30
C ALA A 77 29.15 -38.63 8.43
N GLY A 78 30.48 -38.60 8.65
CA GLY A 78 31.44 -39.39 7.89
C GLY A 78 31.36 -40.88 8.21
N SER A 79 31.74 -41.74 7.25
CA SER A 79 31.95 -43.17 7.44
C SER A 79 33.43 -43.50 7.34
N GLY A 80 33.91 -44.42 8.15
CA GLY A 80 35.32 -44.79 8.23
C GLY A 80 36.02 -44.32 9.51
N GLU A 81 37.29 -43.95 9.44
CA GLU A 81 38.08 -43.49 10.59
C GLU A 81 37.59 -42.17 11.21
N SER A 82 36.79 -41.38 10.47
CA SER A 82 36.17 -40.12 10.92
C SER A 82 34.67 -40.29 11.18
N SER A 83 34.24 -41.45 11.67
CA SER A 83 32.84 -41.71 11.94
C SER A 83 32.35 -41.13 13.26
N GLY A 84 31.16 -40.55 13.29
CA GLY A 84 30.56 -39.97 14.50
C GLY A 84 31.05 -38.57 14.84
N ILE A 85 31.14 -38.26 16.12
CA ILE A 85 31.53 -36.92 16.65
C ILE A 85 33.06 -36.73 16.69
N ASP A 86 33.83 -37.80 16.60
CA ASP A 86 35.31 -37.74 16.71
C ASP A 86 35.96 -37.07 15.47
N GLY A 87 35.27 -37.03 14.35
CA GLY A 87 35.71 -36.34 13.13
C GLY A 87 35.09 -34.95 12.94
N LEU A 88 34.29 -34.47 13.89
CA LEU A 88 33.59 -33.19 13.74
C LEU A 88 34.58 -32.02 13.70
N GLU A 89 34.55 -31.28 12.61
CA GLU A 89 35.24 -30.01 12.45
C GLU A 89 34.24 -28.84 12.52
N ALA A 90 34.48 -27.91 13.43
CA ALA A 90 33.68 -26.70 13.56
C ALA A 90 34.55 -25.48 13.25
N VAL A 91 34.19 -24.75 12.18
CA VAL A 91 34.90 -23.53 11.76
C VAL A 91 34.02 -22.32 12.02
N ILE A 92 34.53 -21.37 12.81
CA ILE A 92 33.89 -20.09 13.05
C ILE A 92 34.65 -19.03 12.25
N THR A 93 33.93 -18.37 11.33
CA THR A 93 34.47 -17.31 10.48
C THR A 93 33.82 -15.99 10.83
N LEU A 94 34.64 -14.97 11.13
CA LEU A 94 34.16 -13.58 11.27
C LEU A 94 34.83 -12.74 10.20
N GLY A 95 34.02 -12.12 9.33
CA GLY A 95 34.50 -11.33 8.21
C GLY A 95 33.72 -10.04 8.03
N ARG A 96 34.36 -9.09 7.38
CA ARG A 96 33.72 -7.85 6.92
C ARG A 96 34.40 -7.34 5.66
N VAL A 97 33.62 -6.90 4.67
CA VAL A 97 34.13 -6.18 3.51
C VAL A 97 34.37 -4.72 3.91
N LEU A 98 35.62 -4.27 3.80
CA LEU A 98 35.96 -2.86 4.00
C LEU A 98 35.90 -2.13 2.66
N GLU A 99 34.92 -1.27 2.51
CA GLU A 99 34.80 -0.42 1.33
C GLU A 99 35.73 0.79 1.49
N LEU A 100 36.69 0.93 0.58
CA LEU A 100 37.60 2.06 0.55
C LEU A 100 36.96 3.25 -0.17
N GLY A 101 37.22 4.46 0.31
CA GLY A 101 36.61 5.70 -0.17
C GLY A 101 35.17 5.86 0.35
N ASP A 102 34.53 6.97 0.00
CA ASP A 102 33.19 7.33 0.49
C ASP A 102 32.04 6.62 -0.27
N LYS A 103 32.23 5.37 -0.70
CA LYS A 103 31.22 4.60 -1.46
C LYS A 103 29.85 4.54 -0.79
N PRO A 104 29.72 4.28 0.52
CA PRO A 104 28.43 4.27 1.20
C PRO A 104 27.74 5.65 1.18
N SER A 105 28.50 6.73 1.35
CA SER A 105 28.00 8.11 1.26
C SER A 105 27.46 8.41 -0.13
N LEU A 106 28.28 8.11 -1.15
CA LEU A 106 27.89 8.32 -2.55
C LEU A 106 26.65 7.51 -2.97
N ARG A 107 26.53 6.26 -2.49
CA ARG A 107 25.29 5.49 -2.70
C ARG A 107 24.09 6.13 -2.01
N GLY A 108 24.29 6.69 -0.83
CA GLY A 108 23.25 7.45 -0.12
C GLY A 108 22.84 8.71 -0.88
N GLU A 109 23.78 9.43 -1.46
CA GLU A 109 23.51 10.61 -2.31
C GLU A 109 22.74 10.26 -3.57
N VAL A 110 23.12 9.20 -4.28
CA VAL A 110 22.35 8.69 -5.43
C VAL A 110 20.91 8.37 -5.01
N ALA A 111 20.73 7.64 -3.92
CA ALA A 111 19.40 7.32 -3.41
C ALA A 111 18.58 8.56 -2.99
N GLN A 112 19.25 9.64 -2.54
CA GLN A 112 18.58 10.92 -2.26
C GLN A 112 18.11 11.61 -3.54
N HIS A 113 18.91 11.60 -4.61
CA HIS A 113 18.51 12.14 -5.91
C HIS A 113 17.36 11.33 -6.53
N ASP A 114 17.39 10.00 -6.41
CA ASP A 114 16.29 9.12 -6.84
C ASP A 114 15.00 9.44 -6.07
N ALA A 115 15.08 9.68 -4.76
CA ALA A 115 13.94 10.10 -3.96
C ALA A 115 13.42 11.50 -4.36
N GLY A 116 14.31 12.39 -4.82
CA GLY A 116 13.95 13.69 -5.40
C GLY A 116 13.16 13.52 -6.71
N LEU A 117 13.66 12.68 -7.61
CA LEU A 117 12.98 12.36 -8.86
C LEU A 117 11.58 11.81 -8.60
N LEU A 118 11.45 10.82 -7.69
CA LEU A 118 10.17 10.24 -7.32
C LEU A 118 9.16 11.30 -6.85
N ARG A 119 9.59 12.32 -6.07
CA ARG A 119 8.71 13.42 -5.64
C ARG A 119 8.16 14.21 -6.83
N HIS A 120 9.02 14.54 -7.80
CA HIS A 120 8.58 15.28 -8.99
C HIS A 120 7.62 14.46 -9.85
N GLU A 121 7.84 13.15 -9.96
CA GLU A 121 6.91 12.23 -10.63
C GLU A 121 5.55 12.18 -9.92
N GLN A 122 5.54 12.13 -8.60
CA GLN A 122 4.31 12.17 -7.80
C GLN A 122 3.58 13.52 -7.93
N ASP A 123 4.29 14.62 -7.97
CA ASP A 123 3.71 15.95 -8.21
C ASP A 123 3.06 16.03 -9.60
N ALA A 124 3.73 15.50 -10.62
CA ALA A 124 3.17 15.43 -11.98
C ALA A 124 1.90 14.57 -12.02
N GLN A 125 1.93 13.37 -11.44
CA GLN A 125 0.75 12.50 -11.35
C GLN A 125 -0.41 13.17 -10.61
N ARG A 126 -0.14 13.93 -9.56
CA ARG A 126 -1.15 14.69 -8.83
C ARG A 126 -1.80 15.75 -9.71
N LEU A 127 -1.01 16.48 -10.51
CA LEU A 127 -1.53 17.47 -11.45
C LEU A 127 -2.38 16.83 -12.54
N ASP A 128 -1.95 15.70 -13.10
CA ASP A 128 -2.68 14.96 -14.11
C ASP A 128 -4.04 14.48 -13.56
N LEU A 129 -4.07 13.97 -12.33
CA LEU A 129 -5.28 13.55 -11.66
C LEU A 129 -6.26 14.72 -11.43
N LEU A 130 -5.75 15.89 -11.08
CA LEU A 130 -6.56 17.10 -10.93
C LEU A 130 -7.15 17.55 -12.28
N ALA A 131 -6.36 17.53 -13.34
CA ALA A 131 -6.81 17.87 -14.69
C ALA A 131 -7.87 16.88 -15.19
N GLU A 132 -7.66 15.59 -14.96
CA GLU A 132 -8.65 14.56 -15.29
C GLU A 132 -9.96 14.75 -14.51
N THR A 133 -9.87 15.02 -13.20
CA THR A 133 -11.05 15.27 -12.36
C THR A 133 -11.83 16.48 -12.87
N ALA A 134 -11.16 17.58 -13.21
CA ALA A 134 -11.80 18.76 -13.77
C ALA A 134 -12.50 18.46 -15.12
N THR A 135 -11.82 17.73 -16.00
CA THR A 135 -12.38 17.33 -17.30
C THR A 135 -13.62 16.45 -17.15
N ARG A 136 -13.56 15.46 -16.26
CA ARG A 136 -14.71 14.58 -15.98
C ARG A 136 -15.87 15.33 -15.36
N TYR A 137 -15.60 16.26 -14.44
CA TYR A 137 -16.62 17.11 -13.82
C TYR A 137 -17.33 17.97 -14.88
N ILE A 138 -16.57 18.67 -15.74
CA ILE A 138 -17.13 19.51 -16.82
C ILE A 138 -17.97 18.67 -17.77
N THR A 139 -17.50 17.47 -18.11
CA THR A 139 -18.25 16.54 -18.98
C THR A 139 -19.58 16.11 -18.34
N ALA A 140 -19.57 15.77 -17.05
CA ALA A 140 -20.77 15.42 -16.32
C ALA A 140 -21.77 16.59 -16.23
N ALA A 141 -21.28 17.79 -15.93
CA ALA A 141 -22.09 19.01 -15.87
C ALA A 141 -22.71 19.32 -17.23
N ARG A 142 -21.98 19.14 -18.33
CA ARG A 142 -22.50 19.31 -19.69
C ARG A 142 -23.66 18.32 -20.00
N VAL A 143 -23.43 17.04 -19.69
CA VAL A 143 -24.45 16.01 -19.92
C VAL A 143 -25.72 16.29 -19.12
N GLU A 144 -25.60 16.75 -17.88
CA GLU A 144 -26.77 17.12 -17.07
C GLU A 144 -27.51 18.33 -17.62
N ALA A 145 -26.79 19.34 -18.13
CA ALA A 145 -27.40 20.48 -18.80
C ALA A 145 -28.13 20.08 -20.11
N GLU A 146 -27.51 19.22 -20.91
CA GLU A 146 -28.15 18.67 -22.13
C GLU A 146 -29.42 17.87 -21.80
N ARG A 147 -29.39 17.07 -20.74
CA ARG A 147 -30.53 16.31 -20.23
C ARG A 147 -31.70 17.23 -19.81
N GLU A 148 -31.37 18.30 -19.09
CA GLU A 148 -32.39 19.25 -18.64
C GLU A 148 -33.03 19.99 -19.83
N LEU A 149 -32.21 20.40 -20.81
CA LEU A 149 -32.69 21.02 -22.03
C LEU A 149 -33.63 20.07 -22.82
N ALA A 150 -33.25 18.81 -22.95
CA ALA A 150 -34.06 17.80 -23.63
C ALA A 150 -35.42 17.58 -22.94
N LYS A 151 -35.48 17.61 -21.61
CA LYS A 151 -36.72 17.51 -20.85
C LYS A 151 -37.65 18.70 -21.15
N GLN A 152 -37.10 19.94 -21.23
CA GLN A 152 -37.87 21.13 -21.53
C GLN A 152 -38.46 21.14 -22.96
N GLN A 153 -37.81 20.44 -23.90
CA GLN A 153 -38.33 20.31 -25.29
C GLN A 153 -39.45 19.27 -25.43
N LEU A 154 -39.62 18.39 -24.45
CA LEU A 154 -40.65 17.33 -24.46
C LEU A 154 -41.93 17.73 -23.71
N THR A 155 -41.93 18.88 -23.05
CA THR A 155 -43.10 19.46 -22.34
C THR A 155 -43.75 20.54 -23.19
#